data_935fcbbbd581b126afa21b56a1f9a54e
#
_entry.id   935fcbbbd581b126afa21b56a1f9a54e
#
_cell.length_a   1.000
_cell.length_b   1.000
_cell.length_c   1.000
_cell.angle_alpha   90.00
_cell.angle_beta   90.00
_cell.angle_gamma   90.00
#
_symmetry.space_group_name_H-M   'P 1'
#
loop_
_entity.id
_entity.type
_entity.pdbx_description
1 polymer ?
#
loop_
_entity_poly.entity_id
_entity_poly.type
_entity_poly.pdbx_seq_one_letter_code
_entity_poly.pdbx_strand_id
1 'polypeptide(L)'
;MTNTIESTIQALLAPGKGILAADESFPTIEKRFKELGIPDTEANRRDYREMLFTTPSLAESISGVILFDETIRQSTSKGVAMPELLAGLGIVPGIKVDAGTEALPFFPGEKFTLGLDGLRSRLAEYARLGARFTKWRAVIAIGPGIPTGPCMRVNARIHALFAALSQEAGLVPIVEPEILMDGDHTIERCEEVSTAVLERTFEELSEQRVVLGRMLLKTGMVLSGADGPRQAGAQEVAAATLRCFRRAVPPAVPGIVFLSGGQSDVPATQRLNAISGAGGLPWRLTFSFGRALQDPAMKAWGGAPGNVAAAQRALAHRARCNGLAVRGTYTDVVEKSAA
;
A
#
# COMPACT_ATOMS: atom_id res chain seq x y z
N MET A 1 24.55 -8.96 7.50
CA MET A 1 23.35 -9.59 8.09
C MET A 1 22.67 -10.36 6.97
N THR A 2 22.34 -11.63 7.18
CA THR A 2 21.52 -12.40 6.22
C THR A 2 20.15 -11.77 6.12
N ASN A 3 19.74 -11.34 4.92
CA ASN A 3 18.40 -10.82 4.67
C ASN A 3 17.38 -11.97 4.76
N THR A 4 16.85 -12.20 5.95
CA THR A 4 15.76 -13.14 6.17
C THR A 4 14.39 -12.44 6.04
N ILE A 5 13.32 -13.22 5.88
CA ILE A 5 11.94 -12.69 5.90
C ILE A 5 11.71 -11.90 7.19
N GLU A 6 12.16 -12.41 8.32
CA GLU A 6 11.97 -11.80 9.64
C GLU A 6 12.70 -10.45 9.76
N SER A 7 13.95 -10.37 9.30
CA SER A 7 14.70 -9.11 9.32
C SER A 7 14.08 -8.06 8.39
N THR A 8 13.54 -8.50 7.25
CA THR A 8 12.80 -7.63 6.32
C THR A 8 11.53 -7.07 6.96
N ILE A 9 10.74 -7.91 7.64
CA ILE A 9 9.54 -7.48 8.38
C ILE A 9 9.90 -6.46 9.46
N GLN A 10 10.95 -6.72 10.24
CA GLN A 10 11.40 -5.79 11.27
C GLN A 10 11.79 -4.42 10.69
N ALA A 11 12.48 -4.42 9.56
CA ALA A 11 12.86 -3.19 8.85
C ALA A 11 11.63 -2.44 8.33
N LEU A 12 10.69 -3.14 7.68
CA LEU A 12 9.44 -2.55 7.15
C LEU A 12 8.55 -1.95 8.25
N LEU A 13 8.52 -2.56 9.43
CA LEU A 13 7.73 -2.13 10.58
C LEU A 13 8.53 -1.27 11.57
N ALA A 14 9.61 -0.62 11.13
CA ALA A 14 10.40 0.27 11.98
C ALA A 14 9.51 1.40 12.56
N PRO A 15 9.67 1.76 13.85
CA PRO A 15 8.79 2.73 14.52
C PRO A 15 8.75 4.10 13.83
N GLY A 16 7.53 4.59 13.54
CA GLY A 16 7.30 5.89 12.91
C GLY A 16 7.66 5.94 11.43
N LYS A 17 7.86 4.80 10.79
CA LYS A 17 8.10 4.71 9.35
C LYS A 17 6.99 3.91 8.66
N GLY A 18 6.81 4.17 7.37
CA GLY A 18 5.87 3.44 6.54
C GLY A 18 6.45 3.09 5.17
N ILE A 19 5.59 2.64 4.28
CA ILE A 19 5.96 2.17 2.95
C ILE A 19 5.45 3.17 1.91
N LEU A 20 6.32 3.64 1.04
CA LEU A 20 5.91 4.40 -0.15
C LEU A 20 5.43 3.41 -1.23
N ALA A 21 4.16 3.48 -1.59
CA ALA A 21 3.62 2.74 -2.72
C ALA A 21 3.84 3.56 -3.99
N ALA A 22 4.91 3.25 -4.72
CA ALA A 22 5.31 3.88 -5.98
C ALA A 22 5.21 2.89 -7.16
N ASP A 23 4.17 2.05 -7.10
CA ASP A 23 3.96 0.88 -7.97
C ASP A 23 2.82 1.08 -8.97
N GLU A 24 2.52 2.33 -9.32
CA GLU A 24 1.51 2.64 -10.33
C GLU A 24 1.85 1.94 -11.66
N SER A 25 0.88 1.15 -12.17
CA SER A 25 0.95 0.57 -13.50
C SER A 25 0.86 1.65 -14.59
N PHE A 26 1.21 1.31 -15.83
CA PHE A 26 1.16 2.26 -16.95
C PHE A 26 -0.17 3.02 -17.04
N PRO A 27 -1.35 2.38 -17.05
CA PRO A 27 -2.61 3.13 -17.12
C PRO A 27 -2.84 4.05 -15.92
N THR A 28 -2.32 3.69 -14.74
CA THR A 28 -2.49 4.49 -13.53
C THR A 28 -1.59 5.73 -13.55
N ILE A 29 -0.31 5.57 -13.91
CA ILE A 29 0.62 6.71 -13.96
C ILE A 29 0.27 7.64 -15.12
N GLU A 30 -0.12 7.10 -16.30
CA GLU A 30 -0.60 7.87 -17.44
C GLU A 30 -1.77 8.77 -17.05
N LYS A 31 -2.80 8.21 -16.38
CA LYS A 31 -3.94 8.99 -15.91
C LYS A 31 -3.51 10.15 -15.01
N ARG A 32 -2.64 9.88 -14.02
CA ARG A 32 -2.16 10.91 -13.09
C ARG A 32 -1.32 11.98 -13.77
N PHE A 33 -0.45 11.61 -14.69
CA PHE A 33 0.34 12.55 -15.48
C PHE A 33 -0.54 13.42 -16.38
N LYS A 34 -1.53 12.82 -17.04
CA LYS A 34 -2.49 13.53 -17.89
C LYS A 34 -3.25 14.62 -17.13
N GLU A 35 -3.66 14.35 -15.90
CA GLU A 35 -4.35 15.32 -15.03
C GLU A 35 -3.50 16.58 -14.75
N LEU A 36 -2.18 16.48 -14.86
CA LEU A 36 -1.21 17.55 -14.62
C LEU A 36 -0.53 18.04 -15.91
N GLY A 37 -0.94 17.55 -17.07
CA GLY A 37 -0.32 17.90 -18.35
C GLY A 37 1.10 17.37 -18.54
N ILE A 38 1.50 16.34 -17.78
CA ILE A 38 2.83 15.73 -17.88
C ILE A 38 2.79 14.65 -18.97
N PRO A 39 3.70 14.68 -19.98
CA PRO A 39 3.79 13.63 -20.98
C PRO A 39 4.15 12.28 -20.36
N ASP A 40 3.39 11.21 -20.68
CA ASP A 40 3.69 9.86 -20.23
C ASP A 40 4.77 9.23 -21.11
N THR A 41 6.01 9.49 -20.79
CA THR A 41 7.20 8.89 -21.40
C THR A 41 7.97 8.08 -20.37
N GLU A 42 8.73 7.09 -20.82
CA GLU A 42 9.62 6.32 -19.96
C GLU A 42 10.59 7.24 -19.17
N ALA A 43 11.13 8.26 -19.82
CA ALA A 43 12.00 9.25 -19.17
C ALA A 43 11.28 9.98 -18.03
N ASN A 44 10.07 10.49 -18.26
CA ASN A 44 9.31 11.20 -17.23
C ASN A 44 8.90 10.25 -16.07
N ARG A 45 8.56 9.00 -16.37
CA ARG A 45 8.27 8.00 -15.32
C ARG A 45 9.52 7.70 -14.49
N ARG A 46 10.67 7.51 -15.13
CA ARG A 46 11.96 7.33 -14.44
C ARG A 46 12.31 8.54 -13.59
N ASP A 47 12.26 9.75 -14.15
CA ASP A 47 12.64 10.99 -13.47
C ASP A 47 11.73 11.27 -12.27
N TYR A 48 10.43 10.98 -12.41
CA TYR A 48 9.48 11.04 -11.30
C TYR A 48 9.86 10.08 -10.17
N ARG A 49 10.19 8.82 -10.48
CA ARG A 49 10.60 7.83 -9.47
C ARG A 49 11.95 8.20 -8.83
N GLU A 50 12.91 8.63 -9.63
CA GLU A 50 14.20 9.12 -9.12
C GLU A 50 14.00 10.30 -8.18
N MET A 51 13.17 11.28 -8.53
CA MET A 51 12.84 12.42 -7.68
C MET A 51 12.28 11.97 -6.32
N LEU A 52 11.33 11.03 -6.32
CA LEU A 52 10.77 10.49 -5.08
C LEU A 52 11.84 9.79 -4.22
N PHE A 53 12.64 8.91 -4.82
CA PHE A 53 13.58 8.05 -4.07
C PHE A 53 14.83 8.80 -3.59
N THR A 54 15.21 9.89 -4.26
CA THR A 54 16.33 10.76 -3.86
C THR A 54 15.91 11.90 -2.94
N THR A 55 14.67 11.91 -2.44
CA THR A 55 14.20 12.93 -1.49
C THR A 55 15.07 12.91 -0.23
N PRO A 56 15.68 14.04 0.17
CA PRO A 56 16.44 14.13 1.40
C PRO A 56 15.65 13.66 2.61
N SER A 57 16.30 12.96 3.54
CA SER A 57 15.70 12.43 4.78
C SER A 57 14.52 11.48 4.58
N LEU A 58 14.26 10.97 3.36
CA LEU A 58 13.16 10.04 3.08
C LEU A 58 13.20 8.82 4.03
N ALA A 59 14.39 8.26 4.26
CA ALA A 59 14.60 7.11 5.12
C ALA A 59 14.26 7.35 6.60
N GLU A 60 14.07 8.59 7.05
CA GLU A 60 13.61 8.88 8.41
C GLU A 60 12.14 8.51 8.63
N SER A 61 11.33 8.55 7.56
CA SER A 61 9.88 8.28 7.61
C SER A 61 9.44 7.13 6.71
N ILE A 62 10.30 6.65 5.81
CA ILE A 62 10.00 5.56 4.86
C ILE A 62 10.95 4.40 5.11
N SER A 63 10.38 3.23 5.37
CA SER A 63 11.09 1.96 5.60
C SER A 63 11.19 1.08 4.36
N GLY A 64 10.26 1.23 3.42
CA GLY A 64 10.21 0.44 2.20
C GLY A 64 9.54 1.18 1.05
N VAL A 65 9.82 0.74 -0.17
CA VAL A 65 9.18 1.24 -1.40
C VAL A 65 8.68 0.08 -2.22
N ILE A 66 7.40 0.12 -2.62
CA ILE A 66 6.86 -0.83 -3.60
C ILE A 66 7.14 -0.27 -4.98
N LEU A 67 7.89 -1.01 -5.78
CA LEU A 67 8.24 -0.66 -7.15
C LEU A 67 7.26 -1.30 -8.15
N PHE A 68 7.20 -0.73 -9.35
CA PHE A 68 6.61 -1.34 -10.54
C PHE A 68 7.68 -2.10 -11.34
N ASP A 69 7.28 -3.05 -12.22
CA ASP A 69 8.20 -3.87 -13.00
C ASP A 69 9.17 -3.04 -13.86
N GLU A 70 8.68 -1.98 -14.51
CA GLU A 70 9.56 -1.04 -15.23
C GLU A 70 10.61 -0.44 -14.30
N THR A 71 10.20 0.06 -13.16
CA THR A 71 11.06 0.81 -12.23
C THR A 71 12.14 -0.05 -11.58
N ILE A 72 11.84 -1.30 -11.23
CA ILE A 72 12.86 -2.20 -10.64
C ILE A 72 13.99 -2.53 -11.61
N ARG A 73 13.74 -2.37 -12.91
CA ARG A 73 14.72 -2.62 -14.00
C ARG A 73 15.45 -1.35 -14.43
N GLN A 74 14.98 -0.19 -14.01
CA GLN A 74 15.57 1.11 -14.38
C GLN A 74 16.73 1.49 -13.47
N SER A 75 17.57 2.39 -13.99
CA SER A 75 18.63 3.07 -13.25
C SER A 75 18.33 4.57 -13.17
N THR A 76 18.90 5.21 -12.17
CA THR A 76 18.91 6.67 -12.03
C THR A 76 19.61 7.33 -13.22
N SER A 77 19.48 8.64 -13.34
CA SER A 77 20.23 9.46 -14.30
C SER A 77 21.78 9.32 -14.15
N LYS A 78 22.24 8.82 -12.99
CA LYS A 78 23.65 8.53 -12.68
C LYS A 78 24.05 7.07 -12.90
N GLY A 79 23.14 6.23 -13.43
CA GLY A 79 23.43 4.82 -13.73
C GLY A 79 23.34 3.87 -12.53
N VAL A 80 22.86 4.31 -11.37
CA VAL A 80 22.65 3.44 -10.20
C VAL A 80 21.29 2.76 -10.33
N ALA A 81 21.22 1.43 -10.18
CA ALA A 81 19.95 0.70 -10.22
C ALA A 81 18.99 1.18 -9.12
N MET A 82 17.72 1.34 -9.44
CA MET A 82 16.72 1.87 -8.46
C MET A 82 16.65 1.05 -7.16
N PRO A 83 16.68 -0.31 -7.18
CA PRO A 83 16.72 -1.09 -5.94
C PRO A 83 18.01 -0.88 -5.13
N GLU A 84 19.14 -0.71 -5.81
CA GLU A 84 20.43 -0.45 -5.16
C GLU A 84 20.46 0.93 -4.49
N LEU A 85 19.93 1.96 -5.17
CA LEU A 85 19.74 3.29 -4.58
C LEU A 85 18.95 3.21 -3.27
N LEU A 86 17.80 2.54 -3.29
CA LEU A 86 16.95 2.41 -2.10
C LEU A 86 17.67 1.65 -0.98
N ALA A 87 18.30 0.52 -1.29
CA ALA A 87 19.04 -0.28 -0.31
C ALA A 87 20.21 0.52 0.30
N GLY A 88 20.90 1.33 -0.50
CA GLY A 88 21.98 2.23 -0.03
C GLY A 88 21.48 3.30 0.93
N LEU A 89 20.21 3.69 0.84
CA LEU A 89 19.56 4.61 1.77
C LEU A 89 18.97 3.92 3.02
N GLY A 90 19.09 2.59 3.11
CA GLY A 90 18.48 1.80 4.19
C GLY A 90 16.95 1.62 4.02
N ILE A 91 16.43 1.82 2.82
CA ILE A 91 15.01 1.62 2.46
C ILE A 91 14.88 0.27 1.75
N VAL A 92 13.94 -0.57 2.21
CA VAL A 92 13.73 -1.92 1.67
C VAL A 92 13.03 -1.84 0.30
N PRO A 93 13.63 -2.38 -0.79
CA PRO A 93 12.95 -2.47 -2.08
C PRO A 93 11.91 -3.60 -2.08
N GLY A 94 10.75 -3.33 -2.62
CA GLY A 94 9.69 -4.31 -2.88
C GLY A 94 9.11 -4.18 -4.27
N ILE A 95 8.23 -5.09 -4.64
CA ILE A 95 7.69 -5.17 -5.99
C ILE A 95 6.21 -5.55 -6.02
N LYS A 96 5.43 -4.83 -6.83
CA LYS A 96 4.08 -5.25 -7.22
C LYS A 96 4.17 -6.39 -8.21
N VAL A 97 3.52 -7.51 -7.91
CA VAL A 97 3.60 -8.73 -8.73
C VAL A 97 2.28 -9.17 -9.36
N ASP A 98 1.15 -8.56 -8.97
CA ASP A 98 -0.12 -8.77 -9.66
C ASP A 98 -0.09 -8.14 -11.07
N ALA A 99 -0.87 -8.70 -11.99
CA ALA A 99 -0.98 -8.27 -13.38
C ALA A 99 -2.26 -7.44 -13.67
N GLY A 100 -2.87 -6.88 -12.64
CA GLY A 100 -4.13 -6.15 -12.76
C GLY A 100 -5.36 -7.03 -12.55
N THR A 101 -6.54 -6.49 -12.86
CA THR A 101 -7.83 -7.16 -12.58
C THR A 101 -8.66 -7.35 -13.84
N GLU A 102 -9.45 -8.43 -13.86
CA GLU A 102 -10.49 -8.68 -14.87
C GLU A 102 -11.86 -8.85 -14.24
N ALA A 103 -12.90 -8.72 -15.06
CA ALA A 103 -14.28 -8.98 -14.64
C ALA A 103 -14.45 -10.44 -14.22
N LEU A 104 -15.10 -10.67 -13.09
CA LEU A 104 -15.43 -12.01 -12.66
C LEU A 104 -16.58 -12.55 -13.53
N PRO A 105 -16.38 -13.66 -14.28
CA PRO A 105 -17.40 -14.19 -15.18
C PRO A 105 -18.71 -14.47 -14.43
N PHE A 106 -19.82 -14.00 -15.01
CA PHE A 106 -21.20 -14.12 -14.47
C PHE A 106 -21.49 -13.30 -13.20
N PHE A 107 -20.54 -12.46 -12.71
CA PHE A 107 -20.75 -11.61 -11.54
C PHE A 107 -20.52 -10.13 -11.91
N PRO A 108 -21.54 -9.43 -12.41
CA PRO A 108 -21.44 -8.05 -12.85
C PRO A 108 -20.94 -7.12 -11.74
N GLY A 109 -19.99 -6.23 -12.06
CA GLY A 109 -19.42 -5.28 -11.10
C GLY A 109 -18.30 -5.85 -10.22
N GLU A 110 -18.07 -7.17 -10.23
CA GLU A 110 -17.04 -7.83 -9.45
C GLU A 110 -15.81 -8.19 -10.31
N LYS A 111 -14.66 -8.26 -9.67
CA LYS A 111 -13.37 -8.49 -10.33
C LYS A 111 -12.55 -9.54 -9.59
N PHE A 112 -11.62 -10.15 -10.32
CA PHE A 112 -10.55 -10.96 -9.74
C PHE A 112 -9.19 -10.52 -10.27
N THR A 113 -8.13 -10.83 -9.53
CA THR A 113 -6.79 -10.33 -9.85
C THR A 113 -5.97 -11.40 -10.56
N LEU A 114 -5.30 -10.99 -11.63
CA LEU A 114 -4.43 -11.82 -12.47
C LEU A 114 -2.97 -11.78 -12.03
N GLY A 115 -2.17 -12.73 -12.52
CA GLY A 115 -0.71 -12.70 -12.41
C GLY A 115 -0.08 -13.91 -11.73
N LEU A 116 -0.83 -15.00 -11.45
CA LEU A 116 -0.26 -16.23 -10.88
C LEU A 116 0.56 -17.01 -11.92
N ASP A 117 0.22 -16.89 -13.22
CA ASP A 117 0.95 -17.57 -14.27
C ASP A 117 2.40 -17.11 -14.33
N GLY A 118 3.33 -18.05 -14.25
CA GLY A 118 4.76 -17.79 -14.25
C GLY A 118 5.28 -17.02 -13.00
N LEU A 119 4.46 -16.84 -11.97
CA LEU A 119 4.82 -16.03 -10.79
C LEU A 119 6.07 -16.55 -10.09
N ARG A 120 6.24 -17.89 -9.94
CA ARG A 120 7.44 -18.46 -9.30
C ARG A 120 8.74 -18.00 -9.98
N SER A 121 8.78 -18.02 -11.30
CA SER A 121 9.95 -17.56 -12.06
C SER A 121 10.19 -16.05 -11.92
N ARG A 122 9.11 -15.24 -11.97
CA ARG A 122 9.21 -13.79 -11.78
C ARG A 122 9.68 -13.43 -10.37
N LEU A 123 9.24 -14.15 -9.34
CA LEU A 123 9.70 -13.92 -7.96
C LEU A 123 11.19 -14.18 -7.79
N ALA A 124 11.70 -15.27 -8.40
CA ALA A 124 13.13 -15.57 -8.39
C ALA A 124 13.95 -14.48 -9.11
N GLU A 125 13.42 -13.92 -10.21
CA GLU A 125 14.05 -12.80 -10.91
C GLU A 125 14.04 -11.52 -10.06
N TYR A 126 12.89 -11.14 -9.49
CA TYR A 126 12.79 -9.94 -8.65
C TYR A 126 13.67 -10.00 -7.40
N ALA A 127 13.79 -11.18 -6.78
CA ALA A 127 14.72 -11.38 -5.67
C ALA A 127 16.17 -11.11 -6.08
N ARG A 128 16.58 -11.53 -7.29
CA ARG A 128 17.91 -11.24 -7.86
C ARG A 128 18.11 -9.76 -8.20
N LEU A 129 17.04 -9.07 -8.61
CA LEU A 129 17.04 -7.63 -8.86
C LEU A 129 17.06 -6.79 -7.57
N GLY A 130 16.97 -7.41 -6.39
CA GLY A 130 17.07 -6.74 -5.10
C GLY A 130 15.78 -6.61 -4.31
N ALA A 131 14.63 -7.05 -4.83
CA ALA A 131 13.40 -7.07 -4.05
C ALA A 131 13.52 -7.93 -2.79
N ARG A 132 12.89 -7.49 -1.70
CA ARG A 132 12.84 -8.21 -0.41
C ARG A 132 11.41 -8.48 0.03
N PHE A 133 10.45 -7.80 -0.54
CA PHE A 133 9.02 -8.03 -0.32
C PHE A 133 8.23 -7.87 -1.60
N THR A 134 7.06 -8.45 -1.62
CA THR A 134 6.14 -8.44 -2.75
C THR A 134 4.79 -7.87 -2.33
N LYS A 135 4.02 -7.34 -3.27
CA LYS A 135 2.67 -6.87 -3.01
C LYS A 135 1.72 -7.38 -4.09
N TRP A 136 0.55 -7.82 -3.65
CA TRP A 136 -0.55 -8.25 -4.52
C TRP A 136 -1.86 -7.62 -4.05
N ARG A 137 -2.52 -6.90 -4.97
CA ARG A 137 -3.78 -6.20 -4.70
C ARG A 137 -4.95 -6.95 -5.33
N ALA A 138 -6.00 -7.18 -4.54
CA ALA A 138 -7.34 -7.48 -5.05
C ALA A 138 -8.27 -6.31 -4.74
N VAL A 139 -9.24 -6.04 -5.60
CA VAL A 139 -10.21 -4.96 -5.40
C VAL A 139 -11.61 -5.56 -5.21
N ILE A 140 -12.29 -5.12 -4.15
CA ILE A 140 -13.61 -5.57 -3.76
C ILE A 140 -14.54 -4.35 -3.72
N ALA A 141 -15.53 -4.33 -4.59
CA ALA A 141 -16.55 -3.27 -4.62
C ALA A 141 -17.68 -3.57 -3.64
N ILE A 142 -18.28 -2.52 -3.07
CA ILE A 142 -19.52 -2.59 -2.31
C ILE A 142 -20.64 -2.00 -3.17
N GLY A 143 -21.76 -2.71 -3.24
CA GLY A 143 -22.94 -2.27 -3.96
C GLY A 143 -24.15 -3.17 -3.66
N PRO A 144 -25.27 -2.97 -4.37
CA PRO A 144 -26.44 -3.84 -4.23
C PRO A 144 -26.10 -5.30 -4.58
N GLY A 145 -26.17 -6.18 -3.58
CA GLY A 145 -25.88 -7.62 -3.74
C GLY A 145 -24.40 -7.99 -3.88
N ILE A 146 -23.47 -7.06 -3.79
CA ILE A 146 -22.02 -7.31 -3.85
C ILE A 146 -21.28 -6.73 -2.62
N PRO A 147 -20.12 -7.31 -2.23
CA PRO A 147 -19.45 -8.44 -2.86
C PRO A 147 -20.20 -9.77 -2.62
N THR A 148 -20.12 -10.67 -3.61
CA THR A 148 -20.65 -12.03 -3.48
C THR A 148 -19.64 -12.97 -2.81
N GLY A 149 -20.14 -14.09 -2.25
CA GLY A 149 -19.28 -15.15 -1.71
C GLY A 149 -18.27 -15.69 -2.73
N PRO A 150 -18.64 -15.97 -4.00
CA PRO A 150 -17.68 -16.34 -5.04
C PRO A 150 -16.57 -15.32 -5.29
N CYS A 151 -16.87 -14.03 -5.35
CA CYS A 151 -15.86 -12.98 -5.53
C CYS A 151 -14.86 -12.96 -4.36
N MET A 152 -15.36 -12.98 -3.13
CA MET A 152 -14.49 -13.01 -1.94
C MET A 152 -13.59 -14.25 -1.93
N ARG A 153 -14.13 -15.44 -2.24
CA ARG A 153 -13.35 -16.69 -2.24
C ARG A 153 -12.26 -16.71 -3.31
N VAL A 154 -12.57 -16.33 -4.55
CA VAL A 154 -11.57 -16.39 -5.63
C VAL A 154 -10.40 -15.45 -5.35
N ASN A 155 -10.65 -14.24 -4.87
CA ASN A 155 -9.58 -13.30 -4.54
C ASN A 155 -8.78 -13.73 -3.31
N ALA A 156 -9.44 -14.27 -2.28
CA ALA A 156 -8.77 -14.82 -1.10
C ALA A 156 -7.88 -16.02 -1.46
N ARG A 157 -8.35 -16.94 -2.32
CA ARG A 157 -7.56 -18.07 -2.80
C ARG A 157 -6.33 -17.63 -3.60
N ILE A 158 -6.49 -16.64 -4.46
CA ILE A 158 -5.39 -16.04 -5.23
C ILE A 158 -4.36 -15.42 -4.29
N HIS A 159 -4.80 -14.67 -3.27
CA HIS A 159 -3.92 -14.12 -2.24
C HIS A 159 -3.12 -15.19 -1.50
N ALA A 160 -3.75 -16.32 -1.17
CA ALA A 160 -3.10 -17.41 -0.47
C ALA A 160 -2.00 -18.06 -1.32
N LEU A 161 -2.27 -18.33 -2.60
CA LEU A 161 -1.30 -18.86 -3.55
C LEU A 161 -0.12 -17.90 -3.76
N PHE A 162 -0.41 -16.61 -3.97
CA PHE A 162 0.60 -15.56 -4.08
C PHE A 162 1.51 -15.50 -2.85
N ALA A 163 0.91 -15.50 -1.65
CA ALA A 163 1.65 -15.40 -0.40
C ALA A 163 2.57 -16.61 -0.19
N ALA A 164 2.07 -17.82 -0.46
CA ALA A 164 2.87 -19.04 -0.37
C ALA A 164 4.06 -19.03 -1.32
N LEU A 165 3.85 -18.65 -2.60
CA LEU A 165 4.91 -18.52 -3.59
C LEU A 165 5.96 -17.47 -3.20
N SER A 166 5.52 -16.35 -2.62
CA SER A 166 6.44 -15.31 -2.15
C SER A 166 7.30 -15.80 -0.97
N GLN A 167 6.70 -16.50 0.00
CA GLN A 167 7.45 -17.08 1.12
C GLN A 167 8.42 -18.17 0.66
N GLU A 168 8.03 -19.01 -0.30
CA GLU A 168 8.91 -20.00 -0.95
C GLU A 168 10.15 -19.33 -1.59
N ALA A 169 9.96 -18.17 -2.20
CA ALA A 169 11.03 -17.37 -2.80
C ALA A 169 11.86 -16.56 -1.78
N GLY A 170 11.59 -16.66 -0.47
CA GLY A 170 12.27 -15.90 0.58
C GLY A 170 11.87 -14.43 0.65
N LEU A 171 10.74 -14.05 0.05
CA LEU A 171 10.21 -12.68 0.02
C LEU A 171 9.03 -12.52 1.00
N VAL A 172 8.90 -11.35 1.63
CA VAL A 172 7.76 -11.04 2.48
C VAL A 172 6.55 -10.71 1.61
N PRO A 173 5.45 -11.50 1.64
CA PRO A 173 4.22 -11.11 0.94
C PRO A 173 3.48 -10.01 1.69
N ILE A 174 3.08 -8.96 0.98
CA ILE A 174 2.06 -8.00 1.41
C ILE A 174 0.76 -8.35 0.69
N VAL A 175 -0.19 -8.89 1.45
CA VAL A 175 -1.51 -9.29 0.98
C VAL A 175 -2.45 -8.10 1.08
N GLU A 176 -3.00 -7.64 -0.06
CA GLU A 176 -3.78 -6.40 -0.14
C GLU A 176 -5.23 -6.64 -0.61
N PRO A 177 -6.13 -7.12 0.26
CA PRO A 177 -7.56 -7.13 -0.01
C PRO A 177 -8.12 -5.71 0.20
N GLU A 178 -8.24 -4.94 -0.88
CA GLU A 178 -8.75 -3.58 -0.84
C GLU A 178 -10.26 -3.55 -1.04
N ILE A 179 -10.97 -3.02 -0.05
CA ILE A 179 -12.37 -2.62 -0.18
C ILE A 179 -12.38 -1.21 -0.79
N LEU A 180 -13.06 -1.06 -1.92
CA LEU A 180 -13.14 0.24 -2.60
C LEU A 180 -14.01 1.21 -1.82
N MET A 181 -13.58 2.48 -1.79
CA MET A 181 -14.33 3.57 -1.16
C MET A 181 -15.44 4.12 -2.08
N ASP A 182 -15.43 3.72 -3.36
CA ASP A 182 -16.43 4.15 -4.34
C ASP A 182 -17.84 3.70 -3.92
N GLY A 183 -18.86 4.53 -4.23
CA GLY A 183 -20.25 4.24 -3.92
C GLY A 183 -20.77 4.97 -2.67
N ASP A 184 -22.01 4.65 -2.29
CA ASP A 184 -22.81 5.35 -1.28
C ASP A 184 -23.00 4.57 0.04
N HIS A 185 -22.24 3.50 0.22
CA HIS A 185 -22.35 2.62 1.39
C HIS A 185 -22.02 3.33 2.72
N THR A 186 -22.69 2.88 3.78
CA THR A 186 -22.43 3.37 5.14
C THR A 186 -21.13 2.75 5.71
N ILE A 187 -20.60 3.36 6.77
CA ILE A 187 -19.42 2.81 7.47
C ILE A 187 -19.71 1.43 8.07
N GLU A 188 -20.93 1.17 8.53
CA GLU A 188 -21.36 -0.13 9.08
C GLU A 188 -21.32 -1.20 7.98
N ARG A 189 -21.78 -0.87 6.76
CA ARG A 189 -21.70 -1.80 5.62
C ARG A 189 -20.25 -2.07 5.23
N CYS A 190 -19.39 -1.06 5.25
CA CYS A 190 -17.97 -1.24 5.02
C CYS A 190 -17.33 -2.13 6.10
N GLU A 191 -17.71 -1.95 7.38
CA GLU A 191 -17.21 -2.80 8.49
C GLU A 191 -17.61 -4.27 8.30
N GLU A 192 -18.87 -4.52 7.94
CA GLU A 192 -19.40 -5.86 7.66
C GLU A 192 -18.62 -6.53 6.52
N VAL A 193 -18.49 -5.85 5.38
CA VAL A 193 -17.80 -6.37 4.19
C VAL A 193 -16.31 -6.59 4.47
N SER A 194 -15.65 -5.62 5.10
CA SER A 194 -14.22 -5.71 5.43
C SER A 194 -13.95 -6.91 6.35
N THR A 195 -14.81 -7.11 7.35
CA THR A 195 -14.71 -8.26 8.25
C THR A 195 -14.83 -9.58 7.48
N ALA A 196 -15.87 -9.73 6.65
CA ALA A 196 -16.08 -10.96 5.88
C ALA A 196 -14.95 -11.24 4.88
N VAL A 197 -14.42 -10.22 4.21
CA VAL A 197 -13.30 -10.35 3.28
C VAL A 197 -12.01 -10.76 4.00
N LEU A 198 -11.73 -10.17 5.15
CA LEU A 198 -10.54 -10.51 5.95
C LEU A 198 -10.66 -11.92 6.53
N GLU A 199 -11.80 -12.30 7.13
CA GLU A 199 -12.05 -13.66 7.62
C GLU A 199 -11.79 -14.68 6.50
N ARG A 200 -12.38 -14.48 5.31
CA ARG A 200 -12.17 -15.37 4.17
C ARG A 200 -10.70 -15.39 3.70
N THR A 201 -10.03 -14.24 3.71
CA THR A 201 -8.61 -14.16 3.33
C THR A 201 -7.73 -14.99 4.27
N PHE A 202 -7.94 -14.88 5.57
CA PHE A 202 -7.15 -15.65 6.56
C PHE A 202 -7.49 -17.14 6.59
N GLU A 203 -8.73 -17.53 6.29
CA GLU A 203 -9.10 -18.94 6.07
C GLU A 203 -8.27 -19.55 4.93
N GLU A 204 -8.26 -18.92 3.76
CA GLU A 204 -7.51 -19.39 2.59
C GLU A 204 -5.98 -19.38 2.80
N LEU A 205 -5.46 -18.35 3.48
CA LEU A 205 -4.05 -18.30 3.87
C LEU A 205 -3.67 -19.49 4.78
N SER A 206 -4.54 -19.83 5.73
CA SER A 206 -4.35 -20.98 6.63
C SER A 206 -4.41 -22.31 5.88
N GLU A 207 -5.41 -22.50 5.01
CA GLU A 207 -5.53 -23.70 4.17
C GLU A 207 -4.31 -23.89 3.26
N GLN A 208 -3.76 -22.80 2.73
CA GLN A 208 -2.56 -22.80 1.90
C GLN A 208 -1.25 -22.94 2.72
N ARG A 209 -1.34 -23.04 4.05
CA ARG A 209 -0.20 -23.17 4.99
C ARG A 209 0.77 -21.98 4.95
N VAL A 210 0.26 -20.78 4.66
CA VAL A 210 1.04 -19.54 4.73
C VAL A 210 1.40 -19.26 6.19
N VAL A 211 2.67 -18.98 6.45
CA VAL A 211 3.14 -18.62 7.79
C VAL A 211 2.77 -17.17 8.07
N LEU A 212 1.71 -16.94 8.88
CA LEU A 212 1.17 -15.60 9.14
C LEU A 212 2.19 -14.64 9.77
N GLY A 213 3.12 -15.16 10.58
CA GLY A 213 4.23 -14.38 11.15
C GLY A 213 5.26 -13.89 10.11
N ARG A 214 5.15 -14.32 8.85
CA ARG A 214 6.05 -14.02 7.74
C ARG A 214 5.39 -13.25 6.62
N MET A 215 4.32 -12.51 6.90
CA MET A 215 3.61 -11.66 5.94
C MET A 215 3.23 -10.33 6.56
N LEU A 216 2.80 -9.37 5.74
CA LEU A 216 2.10 -8.17 6.17
C LEU A 216 0.71 -8.13 5.54
N LEU A 217 -0.25 -7.60 6.29
CA LEU A 217 -1.56 -7.27 5.76
C LEU A 217 -1.54 -5.81 5.29
N LYS A 218 -1.96 -5.56 4.04
CA LYS A 218 -2.26 -4.20 3.56
C LYS A 218 -3.76 -4.10 3.31
N THR A 219 -4.42 -3.17 3.99
CA THR A 219 -5.88 -3.04 3.88
C THR A 219 -6.32 -1.60 4.08
N GLY A 220 -7.55 -1.29 3.68
CA GLY A 220 -8.18 0.00 3.92
C GLY A 220 -8.57 0.19 5.40
N MET A 221 -8.81 1.44 5.75
CA MET A 221 -9.60 1.78 6.93
C MET A 221 -11.06 1.51 6.62
N VAL A 222 -11.88 1.22 7.63
CA VAL A 222 -13.32 1.09 7.48
C VAL A 222 -13.91 2.49 7.30
N LEU A 223 -14.47 2.76 6.12
CA LEU A 223 -14.89 4.11 5.69
C LEU A 223 -16.34 4.11 5.21
N SER A 224 -17.00 5.27 5.28
CA SER A 224 -18.19 5.52 4.46
C SER A 224 -17.80 5.59 2.98
N GLY A 225 -18.70 5.18 2.11
CA GLY A 225 -18.54 5.35 0.66
C GLY A 225 -18.35 6.83 0.29
N ALA A 226 -17.60 7.09 -0.78
CA ALA A 226 -17.27 8.44 -1.20
C ALA A 226 -18.51 9.30 -1.51
N ASP A 227 -19.57 8.66 -2.05
CA ASP A 227 -20.83 9.28 -2.41
C ASP A 227 -21.89 9.13 -1.29
N GLY A 228 -21.49 8.54 -0.15
CA GLY A 228 -22.38 8.32 0.99
C GLY A 228 -22.90 9.63 1.60
N PRO A 229 -24.16 9.66 2.06
CA PRO A 229 -24.80 10.89 2.57
C PRO A 229 -24.16 11.41 3.85
N ARG A 230 -23.44 10.55 4.58
CA ARG A 230 -22.72 10.88 5.82
C ARG A 230 -21.28 10.35 5.77
N GLN A 231 -20.34 11.24 5.95
CA GLN A 231 -18.94 10.87 6.07
C GLN A 231 -18.55 10.71 7.54
N ALA A 232 -18.01 9.56 7.90
CA ALA A 232 -17.58 9.27 9.25
C ALA A 232 -16.33 10.07 9.64
N GLY A 233 -16.32 10.59 10.88
CA GLY A 233 -15.17 11.30 11.43
C GLY A 233 -14.00 10.36 11.79
N ALA A 234 -12.81 10.94 12.04
CA ALA A 234 -11.60 10.17 12.29
C ALA A 234 -11.71 9.17 13.46
N GLN A 235 -12.38 9.55 14.54
CA GLN A 235 -12.58 8.69 15.73
C GLN A 235 -13.55 7.54 15.44
N GLU A 236 -14.60 7.80 14.66
CA GLU A 236 -15.56 6.78 14.26
C GLU A 236 -14.90 5.75 13.32
N VAL A 237 -14.13 6.23 12.33
CA VAL A 237 -13.31 5.38 11.44
C VAL A 237 -12.33 4.53 12.26
N ALA A 238 -11.67 5.13 13.25
CA ALA A 238 -10.74 4.40 14.11
C ALA A 238 -11.45 3.29 14.89
N ALA A 239 -12.59 3.59 15.51
CA ALA A 239 -13.37 2.62 16.27
C ALA A 239 -13.85 1.46 15.39
N ALA A 240 -14.44 1.74 14.22
CA ALA A 240 -14.92 0.73 13.29
C ALA A 240 -13.78 -0.15 12.75
N THR A 241 -12.67 0.48 12.33
CA THR A 241 -11.49 -0.24 11.82
C THR A 241 -10.92 -1.20 12.88
N LEU A 242 -10.80 -0.76 14.12
CA LEU A 242 -10.25 -1.59 15.18
C LEU A 242 -11.20 -2.71 15.61
N ARG A 243 -12.52 -2.51 15.57
CA ARG A 243 -13.49 -3.60 15.79
C ARG A 243 -13.36 -4.67 14.71
N CYS A 244 -13.32 -4.26 13.44
CA CYS A 244 -13.11 -5.15 12.30
C CYS A 244 -11.82 -5.98 12.47
N PHE A 245 -10.70 -5.34 12.78
CA PHE A 245 -9.41 -6.04 12.89
C PHE A 245 -9.35 -6.99 14.10
N ARG A 246 -9.86 -6.57 15.26
CA ARG A 246 -9.93 -7.46 16.44
C ARG A 246 -10.75 -8.72 16.17
N ARG A 247 -11.74 -8.64 15.31
CA ARG A 247 -12.56 -9.77 14.91
C ARG A 247 -11.89 -10.66 13.87
N ALA A 248 -11.27 -10.07 12.83
CA ALA A 248 -10.91 -10.79 11.62
C ALA A 248 -9.41 -11.02 11.41
N VAL A 249 -8.53 -10.27 12.09
CA VAL A 249 -7.07 -10.37 11.85
C VAL A 249 -6.40 -11.17 12.97
N PRO A 250 -5.76 -12.32 12.66
CA PRO A 250 -5.03 -13.09 13.65
C PRO A 250 -3.89 -12.33 14.31
N PRO A 251 -3.68 -12.45 15.65
CA PRO A 251 -2.56 -11.79 16.34
C PRO A 251 -1.18 -12.22 15.86
N ALA A 252 -1.08 -13.36 15.16
CA ALA A 252 0.17 -13.85 14.58
C ALA A 252 0.70 -12.99 13.42
N VAL A 253 -0.14 -12.14 12.81
CA VAL A 253 0.30 -11.19 11.78
C VAL A 253 1.15 -10.10 12.42
N PRO A 254 2.40 -9.87 11.98
CA PRO A 254 3.31 -8.94 12.67
C PRO A 254 2.92 -7.47 12.48
N GLY A 255 2.26 -7.13 11.38
CA GLY A 255 1.87 -5.74 11.13
C GLY A 255 0.83 -5.56 10.04
N ILE A 256 0.12 -4.44 10.17
CA ILE A 256 -0.90 -3.98 9.23
C ILE A 256 -0.42 -2.64 8.66
N VAL A 257 -0.36 -2.55 7.34
CA VAL A 257 0.04 -1.34 6.62
C VAL A 257 -1.18 -0.80 5.88
N PHE A 258 -1.64 0.41 6.22
CA PHE A 258 -2.85 0.97 5.64
C PHE A 258 -2.62 1.46 4.21
N LEU A 259 -3.50 1.10 3.29
CA LEU A 259 -3.62 1.81 2.00
C LEU A 259 -4.40 3.12 2.20
N SER A 260 -4.25 4.08 1.28
CA SER A 260 -5.03 5.33 1.31
C SER A 260 -6.41 5.20 0.66
N GLY A 261 -6.57 4.30 -0.33
CA GLY A 261 -7.85 3.88 -0.90
C GLY A 261 -8.74 5.00 -1.45
N GLY A 262 -8.15 6.05 -2.03
CA GLY A 262 -8.92 7.20 -2.53
C GLY A 262 -9.05 8.36 -1.54
N GLN A 263 -8.67 8.20 -0.29
CA GLN A 263 -8.62 9.29 0.68
C GLN A 263 -7.60 10.36 0.24
N SER A 264 -7.93 11.62 0.47
CA SER A 264 -6.95 12.71 0.39
C SER A 264 -5.91 12.61 1.52
N ASP A 265 -4.81 13.32 1.39
CA ASP A 265 -3.62 13.22 2.23
C ASP A 265 -3.88 13.53 3.72
N VAL A 266 -4.45 14.69 4.04
CA VAL A 266 -4.71 15.11 5.43
C VAL A 266 -5.71 14.19 6.14
N PRO A 267 -6.91 13.88 5.59
CA PRO A 267 -7.83 12.92 6.20
C PRO A 267 -7.23 11.53 6.42
N ALA A 268 -6.43 11.01 5.46
CA ALA A 268 -5.76 9.73 5.62
C ALA A 268 -4.78 9.76 6.82
N THR A 269 -4.03 10.85 6.98
CA THR A 269 -3.11 11.06 8.10
C THR A 269 -3.84 11.19 9.43
N GLN A 270 -4.93 11.97 9.50
CA GLN A 270 -5.74 12.15 10.70
C GLN A 270 -6.36 10.85 11.19
N ARG A 271 -6.90 10.06 10.26
CA ARG A 271 -7.49 8.73 10.57
C ARG A 271 -6.42 7.75 11.03
N LEU A 272 -5.26 7.71 10.37
CA LEU A 272 -4.12 6.92 10.81
C LEU A 272 -3.70 7.29 12.24
N ASN A 273 -3.62 8.59 12.54
CA ASN A 273 -3.29 9.09 13.88
C ASN A 273 -4.31 8.64 14.93
N ALA A 274 -5.60 8.72 14.62
CA ALA A 274 -6.67 8.28 15.52
C ALA A 274 -6.62 6.76 15.80
N ILE A 275 -6.36 5.95 14.77
CA ILE A 275 -6.23 4.50 14.90
C ILE A 275 -5.00 4.13 15.73
N SER A 276 -3.85 4.74 15.44
CA SER A 276 -2.58 4.47 16.13
C SER A 276 -2.60 4.90 17.60
N GLY A 277 -3.34 5.97 17.91
CA GLY A 277 -3.50 6.48 19.27
C GLY A 277 -4.31 5.57 20.21
N ALA A 278 -5.03 4.57 19.68
CA ALA A 278 -5.85 3.67 20.50
C ALA A 278 -5.01 2.74 21.41
N GLY A 279 -3.77 2.41 21.02
CA GLY A 279 -2.87 1.56 21.79
C GLY A 279 -3.36 0.13 22.03
N GLY A 280 -2.55 -0.70 22.71
CA GLY A 280 -2.95 -2.05 23.16
C GLY A 280 -3.29 -3.04 22.04
N LEU A 281 -2.67 -2.90 20.87
CA LEU A 281 -2.92 -3.73 19.70
C LEU A 281 -1.82 -4.81 19.56
N PRO A 282 -2.17 -6.04 19.12
CA PRO A 282 -1.18 -7.08 18.91
C PRO A 282 -0.31 -6.85 17.66
N TRP A 283 -0.77 -6.01 16.73
CA TRP A 283 -0.09 -5.70 15.48
C TRP A 283 0.61 -4.35 15.54
N ARG A 284 1.74 -4.23 14.86
CA ARG A 284 2.29 -2.92 14.53
C ARG A 284 1.47 -2.32 13.40
N LEU A 285 1.05 -1.06 13.58
CA LEU A 285 0.30 -0.32 12.57
C LEU A 285 1.20 0.70 11.90
N THR A 286 1.12 0.77 10.56
CA THR A 286 1.77 1.82 9.79
C THR A 286 1.04 2.08 8.47
N PHE A 287 1.59 2.91 7.61
CA PHE A 287 1.01 3.24 6.30
C PHE A 287 1.77 2.60 5.14
N SER A 288 1.06 2.36 4.05
CA SER A 288 1.61 2.09 2.71
C SER A 288 0.81 2.91 1.71
N PHE A 289 1.06 4.22 1.72
CA PHE A 289 0.30 5.17 0.93
C PHE A 289 0.91 5.37 -0.46
N GLY A 290 0.02 5.46 -1.47
CA GLY A 290 0.31 5.92 -2.82
C GLY A 290 -0.06 7.40 -2.95
N ARG A 291 -1.28 7.68 -3.44
CA ARG A 291 -1.77 9.05 -3.70
C ARG A 291 -1.64 9.98 -2.49
N ALA A 292 -2.12 9.59 -1.34
CA ALA A 292 -2.08 10.41 -0.13
C ALA A 292 -0.66 10.79 0.33
N LEU A 293 0.37 10.14 -0.19
CA LEU A 293 1.78 10.50 0.06
C LEU A 293 2.39 11.26 -1.11
N GLN A 294 2.06 10.90 -2.35
CA GLN A 294 2.72 11.39 -3.56
C GLN A 294 2.05 12.61 -4.20
N ASP A 295 0.73 12.80 -4.06
CA ASP A 295 0.00 13.84 -4.80
C ASP A 295 0.55 15.26 -4.59
N PRO A 296 0.89 15.70 -3.38
CA PRO A 296 1.52 17.01 -3.19
C PRO A 296 2.86 17.14 -3.94
N ALA A 297 3.67 16.08 -3.91
CA ALA A 297 4.97 16.08 -4.60
C ALA A 297 4.80 16.07 -6.12
N MET A 298 3.88 15.26 -6.65
CA MET A 298 3.62 15.20 -8.10
C MET A 298 3.12 16.53 -8.63
N LYS A 299 2.19 17.18 -7.91
CA LYS A 299 1.68 18.52 -8.25
C LYS A 299 2.78 19.57 -8.21
N ALA A 300 3.64 19.56 -7.19
CA ALA A 300 4.76 20.48 -7.08
C ALA A 300 5.82 20.25 -8.17
N TRP A 301 6.03 19.00 -8.59
CA TRP A 301 6.97 18.68 -9.67
C TRP A 301 6.47 19.15 -11.04
N GLY A 302 5.23 18.85 -11.41
CA GLY A 302 4.61 19.22 -12.68
C GLY A 302 5.41 18.80 -13.91
N GLY A 303 6.27 17.78 -13.83
CA GLY A 303 7.11 17.31 -14.93
C GLY A 303 8.34 18.18 -15.22
N ALA A 304 8.62 19.19 -14.42
CA ALA A 304 9.70 20.15 -14.67
C ALA A 304 10.94 19.86 -13.79
N PRO A 305 12.13 19.70 -14.39
CA PRO A 305 13.38 19.46 -13.63
C PRO A 305 13.69 20.55 -12.60
N GLY A 306 13.35 21.80 -12.87
CA GLY A 306 13.55 22.92 -11.93
C GLY A 306 12.71 22.83 -10.65
N ASN A 307 11.66 22.02 -10.65
CA ASN A 307 10.75 21.88 -9.53
C ASN A 307 11.09 20.69 -8.59
N VAL A 308 12.13 19.91 -8.89
CA VAL A 308 12.50 18.71 -8.13
C VAL A 308 12.64 19.01 -6.64
N ALA A 309 13.37 20.08 -6.26
CA ALA A 309 13.57 20.43 -4.86
C ALA A 309 12.25 20.77 -4.12
N ALA A 310 11.31 21.44 -4.78
CA ALA A 310 9.99 21.75 -4.21
C ALA A 310 9.16 20.47 -4.02
N ALA A 311 9.16 19.58 -5.01
CA ALA A 311 8.48 18.30 -4.95
C ALA A 311 9.03 17.39 -3.84
N GLN A 312 10.35 17.34 -3.69
CA GLN A 312 11.01 16.59 -2.62
C GLN A 312 10.65 17.13 -1.22
N ARG A 313 10.59 18.46 -1.05
CA ARG A 313 10.11 19.04 0.22
C ARG A 313 8.66 18.65 0.52
N ALA A 314 7.79 18.67 -0.47
CA ALA A 314 6.38 18.27 -0.31
C ALA A 314 6.27 16.80 0.10
N LEU A 315 7.06 15.89 -0.52
CA LEU A 315 7.10 14.48 -0.15
C LEU A 315 7.63 14.28 1.28
N ALA A 316 8.73 14.93 1.62
CA ALA A 316 9.36 14.82 2.95
C ALA A 316 8.40 15.29 4.05
N HIS A 317 7.71 16.42 3.84
CA HIS A 317 6.70 16.92 4.75
C HIS A 317 5.57 15.90 4.95
N ARG A 318 4.99 15.37 3.88
CA ARG A 318 3.90 14.41 3.95
C ARG A 318 4.34 13.09 4.61
N ALA A 319 5.54 12.60 4.30
CA ALA A 319 6.12 11.41 4.92
C ALA A 319 6.33 11.61 6.43
N ARG A 320 6.83 12.78 6.85
CA ARG A 320 6.97 13.16 8.27
C ARG A 320 5.61 13.20 8.98
N CYS A 321 4.60 13.84 8.40
CA CYS A 321 3.25 13.88 8.97
C CYS A 321 2.69 12.47 9.21
N ASN A 322 2.82 11.59 8.22
CA ASN A 322 2.39 10.19 8.34
C ASN A 322 3.22 9.41 9.38
N GLY A 323 4.52 9.65 9.46
CA GLY A 323 5.39 9.06 10.49
C GLY A 323 4.98 9.45 11.92
N LEU A 324 4.57 10.70 12.14
CA LEU A 324 4.02 11.16 13.41
C LEU A 324 2.64 10.54 13.67
N ALA A 325 1.80 10.39 12.64
CA ALA A 325 0.50 9.72 12.77
C ALA A 325 0.63 8.25 13.18
N VAL A 326 1.64 7.53 12.69
CA VAL A 326 1.97 6.16 13.15
C VAL A 326 2.25 6.11 14.65
N ARG A 327 2.80 7.19 15.22
CA ARG A 327 3.08 7.33 16.66
C ARG A 327 1.90 7.87 17.46
N GLY A 328 0.80 8.25 16.81
CA GLY A 328 -0.34 8.92 17.47
C GLY A 328 -0.03 10.36 17.93
N THR A 329 0.98 11.01 17.34
CA THR A 329 1.49 12.33 17.74
C THR A 329 1.35 13.41 16.66
N TYR A 330 0.64 13.11 15.58
CA TYR A 330 0.34 14.09 14.54
C TYR A 330 -0.64 15.14 15.03
N THR A 331 -0.40 16.41 14.67
CA THR A 331 -1.23 17.57 15.03
C THR A 331 -1.35 18.53 13.85
N ASP A 332 -2.39 19.38 13.87
CA ASP A 332 -2.59 20.43 12.88
C ASP A 332 -1.45 21.45 12.82
N VAL A 333 -0.68 21.61 13.90
CA VAL A 333 0.51 22.48 13.93
C VAL A 333 1.58 21.92 13.01
N VAL A 334 1.80 20.60 13.06
CA VAL A 334 2.77 19.94 12.18
C VAL A 334 2.33 20.00 10.71
N GLU A 335 1.02 19.85 10.45
CA GLU A 335 0.47 19.97 9.11
C GLU A 335 0.75 21.33 8.48
N LYS A 336 0.58 22.40 9.26
CA LYS A 336 0.77 23.79 8.81
C LYS A 336 2.23 24.23 8.78
N SER A 337 3.13 23.48 9.41
CA SER A 337 4.56 23.80 9.45
C SER A 337 5.30 23.30 8.17
N ALA A 338 4.64 23.39 7.01
CA ALA A 338 5.28 23.08 5.74
C ALA A 338 6.53 23.95 5.57
N ALA A 339 7.64 23.30 5.30
CA ALA A 339 8.94 23.91 5.12
C ALA A 339 9.03 24.73 3.84
#